data_4d23c441e90c1363df8a3dac43444856
#
_entry.id   4d23c441e90c1363df8a3dac43444856
#
_cell.length_a   1.000
_cell.length_b   1.000
_cell.length_c   1.000
_cell.angle_alpha   90.00
_cell.angle_beta   90.00
_cell.angle_gamma   90.00
#
_symmetry.space_group_name_H-M   'P 1'
#
loop_
_entity.id
_entity.type
_entity.pdbx_description
1 polymer ?
#
loop_
_entity_poly.entity_id
_entity_poly.type
_entity_poly.pdbx_seq_one_letter_code
_entity_poly.pdbx_strand_id
1 'polypeptide(L)'
;LKFMPFYIFGMSGAKPMNHKMFEQESEIIRRLAKDGNCIILGRCADAVLQGNENVCSVFVCANDEYREERGRTVYDGKSVIELNQEDAKRAEYYAYYTGKEWGNPKNYDLSVNTSHKSLEDIADVIIEYINKK
;
A
#
# COMPACT_ATOMS: atom_id res chain seq x y z
N LEU A 1 -2.61 18.54 4.50
CA LEU A 1 -2.39 17.09 4.38
C LEU A 1 -1.64 16.62 5.62
N LYS A 2 -2.30 15.94 6.54
CA LYS A 2 -1.60 15.29 7.65
C LYS A 2 -0.97 14.01 7.12
N PHE A 3 0.34 14.03 6.90
CA PHE A 3 1.11 12.82 6.68
C PHE A 3 1.30 12.16 8.05
N MET A 4 0.56 11.13 8.32
CA MET A 4 0.84 10.23 9.43
C MET A 4 1.55 9.01 8.84
N PRO A 5 2.88 8.92 8.99
CA PRO A 5 3.56 7.68 8.64
C PRO A 5 3.07 6.60 9.60
N PHE A 6 2.15 5.81 9.15
CA PHE A 6 1.79 4.59 9.84
C PHE A 6 2.96 3.62 9.63
N TYR A 7 3.97 3.71 10.50
CA TYR A 7 5.02 2.71 10.52
C TYR A 7 4.42 1.40 11.00
N ILE A 8 4.23 0.50 10.04
CA ILE A 8 3.81 -0.84 10.33
C ILE A 8 5.03 -1.60 10.84
N PHE A 9 5.23 -1.52 12.14
CA PHE A 9 6.14 -2.41 12.83
C PHE A 9 5.66 -3.85 12.63
N GLY A 10 6.48 -4.69 11.99
CA GLY A 10 6.35 -6.12 12.12
C GLY A 10 5.88 -6.92 10.91
N MET A 11 6.01 -6.41 9.69
CA MET A 11 5.89 -7.28 8.50
C MET A 11 7.19 -8.06 8.22
N SER A 12 8.27 -7.85 8.97
CA SER A 12 9.53 -8.57 8.89
C SER A 12 9.57 -9.74 9.87
N GLY A 13 8.67 -10.67 9.75
CA GLY A 13 8.68 -11.87 10.57
C GLY A 13 7.37 -12.60 10.44
N ALA A 14 7.42 -13.90 10.37
CA ALA A 14 6.27 -14.79 10.37
C ALA A 14 5.52 -14.69 11.70
N LYS A 15 4.87 -13.54 11.97
CA LYS A 15 3.88 -13.50 13.05
C LYS A 15 2.60 -14.15 12.53
N PRO A 16 2.01 -15.05 13.31
CA PRO A 16 0.72 -15.64 12.96
C PRO A 16 -0.28 -14.51 12.71
N MET A 17 -1.08 -14.65 11.67
CA MET A 17 -2.17 -13.76 11.36
C MET A 17 -3.11 -13.70 12.56
N ASN A 18 -3.36 -12.50 13.08
CA ASN A 18 -4.12 -12.29 14.30
C ASN A 18 -5.35 -11.44 13.98
N HIS A 19 -6.51 -12.09 13.99
CA HIS A 19 -7.80 -11.43 13.71
C HIS A 19 -8.08 -10.24 14.63
N LYS A 20 -7.77 -10.38 15.92
CA LYS A 20 -7.98 -9.29 16.89
C LYS A 20 -7.14 -8.07 16.55
N MET A 21 -5.88 -8.27 16.17
CA MET A 21 -5.00 -7.20 15.75
C MET A 21 -5.53 -6.54 14.48
N PHE A 22 -5.95 -7.34 13.51
CA PHE A 22 -6.54 -6.83 12.27
C PHE A 22 -7.80 -5.99 12.52
N GLU A 23 -8.69 -6.43 13.39
CA GLU A 23 -9.88 -5.67 13.78
C GLU A 23 -9.53 -4.33 14.42
N GLN A 24 -8.57 -4.32 15.34
CA GLN A 24 -8.09 -3.10 16.00
C GLN A 24 -7.46 -2.12 15.02
N GLU A 25 -6.62 -2.61 14.11
CA GLU A 25 -6.03 -1.80 13.04
C GLU A 25 -7.11 -1.24 12.12
N SER A 26 -8.10 -2.05 11.77
CA SER A 26 -9.23 -1.63 10.92
C SER A 26 -10.05 -0.51 11.55
N GLU A 27 -10.27 -0.55 12.85
CA GLU A 27 -10.95 0.53 13.59
C GLU A 27 -10.14 1.83 13.56
N ILE A 28 -8.82 1.73 13.75
CA ILE A 28 -7.93 2.88 13.65
C ILE A 28 -7.97 3.48 12.24
N ILE A 29 -7.92 2.65 11.21
CA ILE A 29 -8.00 3.07 9.81
C ILE A 29 -9.32 3.81 9.54
N ARG A 30 -10.45 3.27 9.97
CA ARG A 30 -11.75 3.91 9.80
C ARG A 30 -11.83 5.26 10.50
N ARG A 31 -11.27 5.37 11.70
CA ARG A 31 -11.21 6.61 12.46
C ARG A 31 -10.35 7.66 11.75
N LEU A 32 -9.16 7.28 11.29
CA LEU A 32 -8.28 8.18 10.53
C LEU A 32 -8.95 8.67 9.24
N ALA A 33 -9.61 7.78 8.53
CA ALA A 33 -10.32 8.15 7.30
C ALA A 33 -11.49 9.10 7.58
N LYS A 34 -12.19 8.93 8.69
CA LYS A 34 -13.28 9.82 9.12
C LYS A 34 -12.77 11.23 9.44
N ASP A 35 -11.60 11.35 10.06
CA ASP A 35 -10.97 12.63 10.32
C ASP A 35 -10.47 13.31 9.03
N GLY A 36 -10.22 12.53 7.98
CA GLY A 36 -9.84 13.01 6.66
C GLY A 36 -8.41 13.50 6.53
N ASN A 37 -8.05 13.92 5.33
CA ASN A 37 -6.74 14.53 4.99
C ASN A 37 -5.55 13.68 5.44
N CYS A 38 -5.58 12.36 5.20
CA CYS A 38 -4.52 11.45 5.54
C CYS A 38 -4.15 10.53 4.36
N ILE A 39 -2.93 10.03 4.39
CA ILE A 39 -2.44 8.96 3.51
C ILE A 39 -2.19 7.74 4.39
N ILE A 40 -2.79 6.62 4.03
CA ILE A 40 -2.66 5.36 4.75
C ILE A 40 -1.91 4.38 3.86
N LEU A 41 -0.82 3.80 4.36
CA LEU A 41 0.00 2.86 3.62
C LEU A 41 -0.29 1.42 4.04
N GLY A 42 -0.73 0.62 3.09
CA GLY A 42 -0.90 -0.82 3.27
C GLY A 42 -2.02 -1.22 4.23
N ARG A 43 -1.84 -2.34 4.94
CA ARG A 43 -2.72 -2.93 5.96
C ARG A 43 -4.15 -3.18 5.51
N CYS A 44 -4.32 -3.50 4.23
CA CYS A 44 -5.64 -3.73 3.66
C CYS A 44 -6.58 -2.51 3.78
N ALA A 45 -6.03 -1.30 3.91
CA ALA A 45 -6.84 -0.10 4.10
C ALA A 45 -7.83 0.14 2.97
N ASP A 46 -7.46 -0.18 1.74
CA ASP A 46 -8.36 -0.13 0.57
C ASP A 46 -9.60 -1.02 0.77
N ALA A 47 -9.42 -2.22 1.29
CA ALA A 47 -10.53 -3.13 1.57
C ALA A 47 -11.34 -2.71 2.80
N VAL A 48 -10.66 -2.25 3.86
CA VAL A 48 -11.31 -1.75 5.09
C VAL A 48 -12.20 -0.54 4.79
N LEU A 49 -11.77 0.32 3.87
CA LEU A 49 -12.47 1.55 3.50
C LEU A 49 -13.30 1.42 2.22
N GLN A 50 -13.51 0.21 1.73
CA GLN A 50 -14.30 -0.03 0.53
C GLN A 50 -15.69 0.59 0.65
N GLY A 51 -16.11 1.30 -0.39
CA GLY A 51 -17.41 1.98 -0.44
C GLY A 51 -17.40 3.39 0.15
N ASN A 52 -16.27 3.86 0.66
CA ASN A 52 -16.14 5.25 1.12
C ASN A 52 -15.76 6.14 -0.07
N GLU A 53 -16.68 7.01 -0.49
CA GLU A 53 -16.52 7.88 -1.66
C GLU A 53 -15.38 8.91 -1.51
N ASN A 54 -14.95 9.18 -0.28
CA ASN A 54 -13.87 10.12 0.01
C ASN A 54 -12.48 9.47 0.03
N VAL A 55 -12.39 8.20 -0.36
CA VAL A 55 -11.15 7.43 -0.41
C VAL A 55 -10.74 7.19 -1.85
N CYS A 56 -9.45 7.38 -2.12
CA CYS A 56 -8.82 6.96 -3.37
C CYS A 56 -7.78 5.89 -3.06
N SER A 57 -8.02 4.69 -3.57
CA SER A 57 -7.09 3.57 -3.41
C SER A 57 -6.11 3.52 -4.58
N VAL A 58 -4.82 3.49 -4.27
CA VAL A 58 -3.74 3.51 -5.26
C VAL A 58 -2.81 2.32 -5.03
N PHE A 59 -2.57 1.56 -6.09
CA PHE A 59 -1.55 0.51 -6.11
C PHE A 59 -0.31 1.02 -6.85
N VAL A 60 0.84 0.89 -6.22
CA VAL A 60 2.12 1.33 -6.77
C VAL A 60 2.98 0.10 -7.07
N CYS A 61 3.44 -0.01 -8.31
CA CYS A 61 4.33 -1.08 -8.75
C CYS A 61 5.53 -0.52 -9.51
N ALA A 62 6.51 -1.37 -9.77
CA ALA A 62 7.69 -1.03 -10.55
C ALA A 62 8.29 -2.28 -11.20
N ASN A 63 9.03 -2.08 -12.28
CA ASN A 63 9.78 -3.14 -12.95
C ASN A 63 10.94 -3.63 -12.09
N ASP A 64 11.40 -4.85 -12.32
CA ASP A 64 12.44 -5.47 -11.51
C ASP A 64 13.77 -4.71 -11.51
N GLU A 65 14.17 -4.14 -12.65
CA GLU A 65 15.39 -3.33 -12.75
C GLU A 65 15.33 -2.09 -11.84
N TYR A 66 14.19 -1.41 -11.84
CA TYR A 66 13.99 -0.24 -10.98
C TYR A 66 13.94 -0.66 -9.49
N ARG A 67 13.30 -1.78 -9.20
CA ARG A 67 13.22 -2.33 -7.84
C ARG A 67 14.59 -2.76 -7.32
N GLU A 68 15.42 -3.38 -8.16
CA GLU A 68 16.80 -3.74 -7.83
C GLU A 68 17.61 -2.50 -7.46
N GLU A 69 17.54 -1.43 -8.27
CA GLU A 69 18.21 -0.17 -7.99
C GLU A 69 17.74 0.46 -6.67
N ARG A 70 16.45 0.52 -6.46
CA ARG A 70 15.90 1.06 -5.20
C ARG A 70 16.23 0.18 -4.00
N GLY A 71 16.24 -1.12 -4.17
CA GLY A 71 16.68 -2.06 -3.13
C GLY A 71 18.09 -1.75 -2.65
N ARG A 72 18.97 -1.54 -3.61
CA ARG A 72 20.38 -1.23 -3.36
C ARG A 72 20.60 0.15 -2.72
N THR A 73 19.86 1.16 -3.17
CA THR A 73 20.12 2.57 -2.79
C THR A 73 19.23 3.09 -1.66
N VAL A 74 18.00 2.57 -1.52
CA VAL A 74 16.99 3.10 -0.59
C VAL A 74 16.61 2.09 0.47
N TYR A 75 16.64 0.78 0.16
CA TYR A 75 16.15 -0.29 1.03
C TYR A 75 17.29 -1.16 1.57
N ASP A 76 18.36 -0.55 2.06
CA ASP A 76 19.44 -1.18 2.82
C ASP A 76 20.16 -2.34 2.05
N GLY A 77 20.26 -2.23 0.73
CA GLY A 77 20.94 -3.22 -0.11
C GLY A 77 20.12 -4.46 -0.40
N LYS A 78 18.82 -4.43 -0.23
CA LYS A 78 17.95 -5.57 -0.55
C LYS A 78 17.95 -5.88 -2.05
N SER A 79 18.08 -7.17 -2.37
CA SER A 79 17.93 -7.67 -3.73
C SER A 79 16.47 -7.71 -4.16
N VAL A 80 16.21 -7.82 -5.47
CA VAL A 80 14.87 -8.01 -6.00
C VAL A 80 14.22 -9.31 -5.46
N ILE A 81 15.03 -10.34 -5.20
CA ILE A 81 14.55 -11.59 -4.61
C ILE A 81 13.99 -11.35 -3.21
N GLU A 82 14.70 -10.61 -2.38
CA GLU A 82 14.24 -10.24 -1.03
C GLU A 82 12.99 -9.38 -1.08
N LEU A 83 12.93 -8.42 -2.01
CA LEU A 83 11.75 -7.58 -2.21
C LEU A 83 10.54 -8.41 -2.67
N ASN A 84 10.73 -9.38 -3.54
CA ASN A 84 9.67 -10.29 -3.98
C ASN A 84 9.16 -11.18 -2.84
N GLN A 85 10.04 -11.61 -1.94
CA GLN A 85 9.64 -12.37 -0.74
C GLN A 85 8.77 -11.52 0.20
N GLU A 86 9.11 -10.24 0.37
CA GLU A 86 8.30 -9.31 1.15
C GLU A 86 6.94 -9.07 0.49
N ASP A 87 6.91 -8.93 -0.82
CA ASP A 87 5.65 -8.77 -1.56
C ASP A 87 4.78 -10.02 -1.50
N ALA A 88 5.37 -11.21 -1.53
CA ALA A 88 4.63 -12.46 -1.34
C ALA A 88 3.93 -12.51 0.03
N LYS A 89 4.59 -12.03 1.08
CA LYS A 89 3.99 -11.93 2.42
C LYS A 89 2.83 -10.91 2.45
N ARG A 90 2.98 -9.78 1.77
CA ARG A 90 1.90 -8.79 1.62
C ARG A 90 0.70 -9.37 0.90
N ALA A 91 0.95 -10.09 -0.20
CA ALA A 91 -0.10 -10.76 -0.98
C ALA A 91 -0.84 -11.81 -0.17
N GLU A 92 -0.12 -12.61 0.62
CA GLU A 92 -0.71 -13.62 1.51
C GLU A 92 -1.57 -12.99 2.60
N TYR A 93 -1.07 -11.96 3.26
CA TYR A 93 -1.81 -11.20 4.27
C TYR A 93 -3.09 -10.58 3.70
N TYR A 94 -2.97 -9.94 2.54
CA TYR A 94 -4.09 -9.30 1.87
C TYR A 94 -5.17 -10.33 1.47
N ALA A 95 -4.76 -11.45 0.86
CA ALA A 95 -5.69 -12.51 0.46
C ALA A 95 -6.40 -13.12 1.68
N TYR A 96 -5.68 -13.32 2.77
CA TYR A 96 -6.24 -13.91 3.99
C TYR A 96 -7.35 -13.04 4.58
N TYR A 97 -7.13 -11.72 4.69
CA TYR A 97 -8.09 -10.83 5.34
C TYR A 97 -9.16 -10.26 4.42
N THR A 98 -8.90 -10.22 3.12
CA THR A 98 -9.84 -9.60 2.16
C THR A 98 -10.49 -10.59 1.19
N GLY A 99 -9.91 -11.76 1.02
CA GLY A 99 -10.32 -12.72 -0.01
C GLY A 99 -9.98 -12.28 -1.43
N LYS A 100 -9.17 -11.24 -1.59
CA LYS A 100 -8.83 -10.64 -2.89
C LYS A 100 -7.37 -10.87 -3.23
N GLU A 101 -7.06 -10.74 -4.52
CA GLU A 101 -5.69 -10.80 -5.02
C GLU A 101 -5.00 -9.44 -4.90
N TRP A 102 -3.89 -9.40 -4.14
CA TRP A 102 -3.10 -8.18 -3.98
C TRP A 102 -2.46 -7.77 -5.31
N GLY A 103 -2.58 -6.50 -5.66
CA GLY A 103 -2.06 -5.96 -6.92
C GLY A 103 -2.97 -6.14 -8.14
N ASN A 104 -4.11 -6.81 -8.00
CA ASN A 104 -5.07 -6.89 -9.08
C ASN A 104 -5.70 -5.50 -9.32
N PRO A 105 -5.56 -4.92 -10.54
CA PRO A 105 -6.04 -3.57 -10.82
C PRO A 105 -7.52 -3.34 -10.51
N LYS A 106 -8.33 -4.38 -10.52
CA LYS A 106 -9.76 -4.31 -10.20
C LYS A 106 -10.06 -3.93 -8.74
N ASN A 107 -9.05 -4.06 -7.86
CA ASN A 107 -9.22 -3.76 -6.45
C ASN A 107 -8.91 -2.30 -6.11
N TYR A 108 -8.37 -1.54 -7.06
CA TYR A 108 -7.86 -0.18 -6.81
C TYR A 108 -8.48 0.82 -7.77
N ASP A 109 -8.60 2.07 -7.34
CA ASP A 109 -9.04 3.17 -8.19
C ASP A 109 -7.99 3.51 -9.25
N LEU A 110 -6.71 3.43 -8.87
CA LEU A 110 -5.58 3.77 -9.72
C LEU A 110 -4.42 2.80 -9.47
N SER A 111 -3.81 2.32 -10.55
CA SER A 111 -2.55 1.56 -10.48
C SER A 111 -1.48 2.30 -11.26
N VAL A 112 -0.31 2.53 -10.65
CA VAL A 112 0.78 3.29 -11.26
C VAL A 112 2.08 2.50 -11.24
N ASN A 113 2.82 2.54 -12.35
CA ASN A 113 4.18 2.00 -12.45
C ASN A 113 5.17 3.16 -12.36
N THR A 114 6.04 3.12 -11.35
CA THR A 114 6.97 4.20 -11.04
C THR A 114 8.31 4.13 -11.78
N SER A 115 8.51 3.11 -12.63
CA SER A 115 9.81 2.79 -13.21
C SER A 115 10.37 3.84 -14.17
N HIS A 116 9.50 4.60 -14.83
CA HIS A 116 9.89 5.46 -15.96
C HIS A 116 9.66 6.95 -15.71
N LYS A 117 9.31 7.33 -14.51
CA LYS A 117 9.03 8.71 -14.14
C LYS A 117 9.62 9.06 -12.78
N SER A 118 9.83 10.34 -12.54
CA SER A 118 10.20 10.79 -11.20
C SER A 118 9.07 10.55 -10.19
N LEU A 119 9.40 10.46 -8.91
CA LEU A 119 8.39 10.32 -7.87
C LEU A 119 7.47 11.55 -7.80
N GLU A 120 7.98 12.72 -8.12
CA GLU A 120 7.21 13.96 -8.23
C GLU A 120 6.16 13.86 -9.33
N ASP A 121 6.55 13.37 -10.52
CA ASP A 121 5.61 13.17 -11.64
C ASP A 121 4.52 12.15 -11.27
N ILE A 122 4.87 11.09 -10.59
CA ILE A 122 3.91 10.09 -10.12
C ILE A 122 2.95 10.69 -9.08
N ALA A 123 3.46 11.49 -8.15
CA ALA A 123 2.63 12.20 -7.19
C ALA A 123 1.65 13.16 -7.89
N ASP A 124 2.08 13.87 -8.91
CA ASP A 124 1.22 14.75 -9.70
C ASP A 124 0.10 13.99 -10.41
N VAL A 125 0.38 12.82 -10.97
CA VAL A 125 -0.62 11.94 -11.58
C VAL A 125 -1.68 11.53 -10.56
N ILE A 126 -1.26 11.14 -9.37
CA ILE A 126 -2.18 10.74 -8.29
C ILE A 126 -3.05 11.92 -7.86
N ILE A 127 -2.46 13.09 -7.66
CA ILE A 127 -3.18 14.31 -7.27
C ILE A 127 -4.19 14.71 -8.35
N GLU A 128 -3.80 14.67 -9.61
CA GLU A 128 -4.70 14.96 -10.73
C GLU A 128 -5.89 14.00 -10.77
N TYR A 129 -5.64 12.71 -10.55
CA TYR A 129 -6.70 11.71 -10.48
C TYR A 129 -7.68 12.02 -9.33
N ILE A 130 -7.17 12.31 -8.14
CA ILE A 130 -8.00 12.63 -6.97
C ILE A 130 -8.86 13.87 -7.24
N ASN A 131 -8.30 14.90 -7.87
CA ASN A 131 -9.01 16.14 -8.15
C ASN A 131 -10.12 15.99 -9.20
N LYS A 132 -10.07 14.95 -10.02
CA LYS A 132 -11.09 14.64 -11.04
C LYS A 132 -12.12 13.61 -10.58
N LYS A 133 -11.92 13.05 -9.42
CA LYS A 133 -12.79 12.00 -8.88
C LYS A 133 -14.18 12.50 -8.45
#